data_04cf681c95fea5f635f331ddfe02feed
#
_entry.id   04cf681c95fea5f635f331ddfe02feed
#
_cell.length_a   1.000
_cell.length_b   1.000
_cell.length_c   1.000
_cell.angle_alpha   90.00
_cell.angle_beta   90.00
_cell.angle_gamma   90.00
#
_symmetry.space_group_name_H-M   'P 1'
#
loop_
_entity.id
_entity.type
_entity.pdbx_description
1 polymer ?
#
loop_
_entity_poly.entity_id
_entity_poly.type
_entity_poly.pdbx_seq_one_letter_code
_entity_poly.pdbx_strand_id
1 'polypeptide(L)'
;MLNKLSQIILKFPISVMTIILLITAYFFHYAFLSEQRLIVDFSLEQMFPESDPEKDSYQSFIDEFNREDDKILLVYDCDNPTSRKNISRIAELTEMMELDIDGIEGVISLSSIGDGDYFSEDLTDEEWNTQVEELLQHPIYPNLIISSDGKTGSLLIDLENDVIGQDARTRVVSQLETVMNKVNWEWHEAGIPVLRTRYIQFMNQERAVFLPISFLVAMSVLLFIFRQIKSILIPLIAISTTLIWVAGIMAHFEISINVVSYLTFNLLMIIGASNAIHL
;
A
#
# COMPACT_ATOMS: atom_id res chain seq x y z
N MET A 1 -40.24 12.79 19.57
CA MET A 1 -38.91 12.58 20.11
C MET A 1 -37.98 13.80 19.91
N LEU A 2 -37.96 14.38 18.75
CA LEU A 2 -37.19 15.61 18.40
C LEU A 2 -37.46 16.81 19.34
N ASN A 3 -38.73 17.09 19.69
CA ASN A 3 -39.05 18.20 20.57
C ASN A 3 -38.51 18.08 22.02
N LYS A 4 -38.31 16.88 22.53
CA LYS A 4 -37.70 16.69 23.86
C LYS A 4 -36.20 16.91 23.84
N LEU A 5 -35.53 16.48 22.76
CA LEU A 5 -34.09 16.63 22.59
C LEU A 5 -33.72 18.12 22.42
N SER A 6 -34.47 18.87 21.59
CA SER A 6 -34.28 20.32 21.42
C SER A 6 -34.50 21.10 22.73
N GLN A 7 -35.49 20.71 23.55
CA GLN A 7 -35.68 21.33 24.87
C GLN A 7 -34.56 21.05 25.85
N ILE A 8 -33.94 19.87 25.84
CA ILE A 8 -32.78 19.53 26.69
C ILE A 8 -31.57 20.35 26.24
N ILE A 9 -31.31 20.45 24.93
CA ILE A 9 -30.17 21.21 24.37
C ILE A 9 -30.31 22.68 24.75
N LEU A 10 -31.51 23.26 24.60
CA LEU A 10 -31.77 24.67 24.95
C LEU A 10 -31.73 24.93 26.47
N LYS A 11 -32.08 23.94 27.29
CA LYS A 11 -32.08 24.08 28.75
C LYS A 11 -30.68 23.95 29.36
N PHE A 12 -29.80 23.12 28.77
CA PHE A 12 -28.46 22.85 29.28
C PHE A 12 -27.39 22.97 28.19
N PRO A 13 -27.23 24.15 27.55
CA PRO A 13 -26.34 24.29 26.39
C PRO A 13 -24.85 24.00 26.74
N ILE A 14 -24.39 24.47 27.90
CA ILE A 14 -23.00 24.27 28.34
C ILE A 14 -22.71 22.79 28.56
N SER A 15 -23.60 22.07 29.22
CA SER A 15 -23.41 20.62 29.46
C SER A 15 -23.39 19.82 28.15
N VAL A 16 -24.24 20.16 27.19
CA VAL A 16 -24.26 19.52 25.87
C VAL A 16 -22.96 19.79 25.11
N MET A 17 -22.50 21.05 25.09
CA MET A 17 -21.22 21.42 24.48
C MET A 17 -20.04 20.69 25.13
N THR A 18 -20.03 20.59 26.46
CA THR A 18 -18.96 19.86 27.17
C THR A 18 -18.97 18.38 26.79
N ILE A 19 -20.12 17.73 26.70
CA ILE A 19 -20.23 16.33 26.27
C ILE A 19 -19.71 16.15 24.85
N ILE A 20 -20.12 17.00 23.90
CA ILE A 20 -19.64 16.96 22.52
C ILE A 20 -18.12 17.12 22.50
N LEU A 21 -17.58 18.06 23.26
CA LEU A 21 -16.13 18.30 23.30
C LEU A 21 -15.37 17.11 23.87
N LEU A 22 -15.88 16.48 24.94
CA LEU A 22 -15.28 15.26 25.51
C LEU A 22 -15.30 14.08 24.52
N ILE A 23 -16.41 13.86 23.86
CA ILE A 23 -16.53 12.82 22.82
C ILE A 23 -15.57 13.13 21.65
N THR A 24 -15.48 14.39 21.23
CA THR A 24 -14.56 14.79 20.17
C THR A 24 -13.11 14.60 20.57
N ALA A 25 -12.74 14.95 21.81
CA ALA A 25 -11.40 14.71 22.31
C ALA A 25 -11.06 13.23 22.40
N TYR A 26 -12.02 12.39 22.82
CA TYR A 26 -11.87 10.94 22.85
C TYR A 26 -11.60 10.37 21.44
N PHE A 27 -12.44 10.69 20.45
CA PHE A 27 -12.25 10.20 19.09
C PHE A 27 -11.04 10.82 18.39
N PHE A 28 -10.67 12.07 18.72
CA PHE A 28 -9.44 12.68 18.25
C PHE A 28 -8.20 11.91 18.75
N HIS A 29 -8.22 11.49 20.02
CA HIS A 29 -7.14 10.67 20.58
C HIS A 29 -6.97 9.36 19.80
N TYR A 30 -8.06 8.63 19.56
CA TYR A 30 -8.02 7.38 18.78
C TYR A 30 -7.60 7.59 17.32
N ALA A 31 -8.09 8.64 16.68
CA ALA A 31 -7.78 8.90 15.27
C ALA A 31 -6.32 9.28 15.01
N PHE A 32 -5.68 10.01 15.96
CA PHE A 32 -4.41 10.68 15.68
C PHE A 32 -3.28 10.40 16.67
N LEU A 33 -3.58 10.02 17.90
CA LEU A 33 -2.61 9.92 18.99
C LEU A 33 -2.40 8.50 19.52
N SER A 34 -3.34 7.58 19.30
CA SER A 34 -3.21 6.20 19.76
C SER A 34 -2.26 5.39 18.88
N GLU A 35 -1.68 4.33 19.41
CA GLU A 35 -0.92 3.35 18.63
C GLU A 35 -1.82 2.60 17.64
N GLN A 36 -3.11 2.47 17.95
CA GLN A 36 -4.17 1.95 17.09
C GLN A 36 -4.70 3.02 16.12
N ARG A 37 -3.79 3.72 15.44
CA ARG A 37 -4.21 4.70 14.43
C ARG A 37 -4.89 4.00 13.25
N LEU A 38 -5.61 4.82 12.47
CA LEU A 38 -6.27 4.38 11.24
C LEU A 38 -5.31 3.55 10.37
N ILE A 39 -5.59 2.27 10.31
CA ILE A 39 -4.87 1.34 9.44
C ILE A 39 -5.41 1.54 8.03
N VAL A 40 -4.50 1.69 7.08
CA VAL A 40 -4.84 1.73 5.67
C VAL A 40 -4.54 0.35 5.10
N ASP A 41 -5.58 -0.36 4.69
CA ASP A 41 -5.48 -1.69 4.12
C ASP A 41 -6.25 -1.75 2.79
N PHE A 42 -5.51 -1.99 1.72
CA PHE A 42 -6.05 -2.15 0.37
C PHE A 42 -5.95 -3.60 -0.10
N SER A 43 -5.96 -4.55 0.82
CA SER A 43 -6.04 -5.96 0.46
C SER A 43 -7.35 -6.24 -0.28
N LEU A 44 -7.27 -7.07 -1.32
CA LEU A 44 -8.44 -7.47 -2.10
C LEU A 44 -9.46 -8.22 -1.24
N GLU A 45 -8.97 -8.92 -0.21
CA GLU A 45 -9.78 -9.67 0.76
C GLU A 45 -10.76 -8.79 1.54
N GLN A 46 -10.44 -7.51 1.74
CA GLN A 46 -11.34 -6.56 2.38
C GLN A 46 -12.46 -6.01 1.49
N MET A 47 -12.39 -6.29 0.20
CA MET A 47 -13.46 -5.94 -0.73
C MET A 47 -14.60 -6.95 -0.71
N PHE A 48 -14.36 -8.16 -0.19
CA PHE A 48 -15.37 -9.20 -0.05
C PHE A 48 -16.08 -9.11 1.30
N PRO A 49 -17.41 -9.32 1.34
CA PRO A 49 -18.14 -9.44 2.60
C PRO A 49 -17.58 -10.56 3.48
N GLU A 50 -17.56 -10.38 4.79
CA GLU A 50 -17.07 -11.42 5.72
C GLU A 50 -17.85 -12.73 5.63
N SER A 51 -19.10 -12.69 5.18
CA SER A 51 -19.98 -13.85 5.02
C SER A 51 -19.93 -14.49 3.63
N ASP A 52 -18.96 -14.13 2.80
CA ASP A 52 -18.86 -14.67 1.43
C ASP A 52 -18.23 -16.07 1.47
N PRO A 53 -18.92 -17.13 0.97
CA PRO A 53 -18.38 -18.48 0.92
C PRO A 53 -17.11 -18.60 0.04
N GLU A 54 -16.91 -17.71 -0.92
CA GLU A 54 -15.71 -17.69 -1.76
C GLU A 54 -14.48 -17.25 -0.97
N LYS A 55 -14.66 -16.42 0.08
CA LYS A 55 -13.58 -16.03 1.00
C LYS A 55 -13.05 -17.24 1.77
N ASP A 56 -13.92 -18.11 2.25
CA ASP A 56 -13.53 -19.34 2.96
C ASP A 56 -12.79 -20.31 2.01
N SER A 57 -13.23 -20.40 0.76
CA SER A 57 -12.57 -21.21 -0.26
C SER A 57 -11.19 -20.66 -0.61
N TYR A 58 -11.06 -19.34 -0.74
CA TYR A 58 -9.80 -18.66 -0.99
C TYR A 58 -8.84 -18.83 0.21
N GLN A 59 -9.33 -18.70 1.44
CA GLN A 59 -8.50 -18.95 2.62
C GLN A 59 -7.99 -20.38 2.67
N SER A 60 -8.84 -21.37 2.36
CA SER A 60 -8.43 -22.77 2.30
C SER A 60 -7.37 -23.02 1.21
N PHE A 61 -7.47 -22.31 0.08
CA PHE A 61 -6.45 -22.36 -0.98
C PHE A 61 -5.11 -21.79 -0.50
N ILE A 62 -5.12 -20.65 0.19
CA ILE A 62 -3.91 -20.04 0.75
C ILE A 62 -3.24 -20.97 1.78
N ASP A 63 -4.06 -21.60 2.63
CA ASP A 63 -3.55 -22.52 3.68
C ASP A 63 -2.91 -23.78 3.08
N GLU A 64 -3.32 -24.21 1.88
CA GLU A 64 -2.79 -25.39 1.21
C GLU A 64 -1.64 -25.09 0.23
N PHE A 65 -1.70 -23.98 -0.49
CA PHE A 65 -0.78 -23.66 -1.59
C PHE A 65 0.13 -22.44 -1.32
N ASN A 66 0.05 -21.84 -0.14
CA ASN A 66 0.65 -20.54 0.19
C ASN A 66 0.07 -19.38 -0.63
N ARG A 67 0.54 -18.18 -0.32
CA ARG A 67 0.09 -16.95 -0.99
C ARG A 67 0.85 -16.75 -2.30
N GLU A 68 0.13 -16.66 -3.41
CA GLU A 68 0.75 -16.28 -4.69
C GLU A 68 0.94 -14.77 -4.83
N ASP A 69 0.26 -13.96 -4.01
CA ASP A 69 0.28 -12.51 -4.06
C ASP A 69 1.45 -11.86 -3.28
N ASP A 70 2.36 -12.66 -2.73
CA ASP A 70 3.56 -12.21 -2.02
C ASP A 70 4.85 -12.34 -2.84
N LYS A 71 4.72 -12.40 -4.19
CA LYS A 71 5.87 -12.44 -5.11
C LYS A 71 6.13 -11.08 -5.73
N ILE A 72 7.42 -10.73 -5.84
CA ILE A 72 7.89 -9.53 -6.54
C ILE A 72 8.77 -9.98 -7.70
N LEU A 73 8.48 -9.48 -8.89
CA LEU A 73 9.29 -9.63 -10.07
C LEU A 73 10.08 -8.34 -10.32
N LEU A 74 11.40 -8.42 -10.27
CA LEU A 74 12.30 -7.37 -10.73
C LEU A 74 12.83 -7.76 -12.10
N VAL A 75 12.60 -6.90 -13.08
CA VAL A 75 13.11 -7.06 -14.45
C VAL A 75 14.19 -6.01 -14.68
N TYR A 76 15.32 -6.40 -15.25
CA TYR A 76 16.43 -5.50 -15.50
C TYR A 76 17.01 -5.68 -16.89
N ASP A 77 17.40 -4.57 -17.52
CA ASP A 77 18.10 -4.54 -18.79
C ASP A 77 19.59 -4.24 -18.56
N CYS A 78 20.45 -5.12 -19.05
CA CYS A 78 21.88 -4.90 -19.04
C CYS A 78 22.52 -5.48 -20.31
N ASP A 79 23.67 -4.94 -20.68
CA ASP A 79 24.42 -5.48 -21.80
C ASP A 79 24.90 -6.90 -21.49
N ASN A 80 24.27 -7.90 -22.11
CA ASN A 80 24.60 -9.32 -21.94
C ASN A 80 24.44 -9.85 -20.49
N PRO A 81 23.19 -10.10 -20.00
CA PRO A 81 22.92 -10.63 -18.68
C PRO A 81 23.67 -11.93 -18.34
N THR A 82 23.97 -12.75 -19.35
CA THR A 82 24.65 -14.05 -19.19
C THR A 82 26.19 -13.95 -19.23
N SER A 83 26.76 -12.74 -19.31
CA SER A 83 28.22 -12.60 -19.19
C SER A 83 28.70 -12.95 -17.78
N ARG A 84 29.91 -13.51 -17.63
CA ARG A 84 30.49 -13.85 -16.32
C ARG A 84 30.42 -12.70 -15.32
N LYS A 85 30.78 -11.49 -15.78
CA LYS A 85 30.73 -10.29 -14.96
C LYS A 85 29.31 -9.98 -14.43
N ASN A 86 28.30 -10.12 -15.29
CA ASN A 86 26.93 -9.81 -14.90
C ASN A 86 26.32 -10.92 -14.05
N ILE A 87 26.63 -12.19 -14.30
CA ILE A 87 26.23 -13.31 -13.43
C ILE A 87 26.82 -13.13 -12.02
N SER A 88 28.11 -12.80 -11.89
CA SER A 88 28.71 -12.50 -10.57
C SER A 88 28.02 -11.30 -9.91
N ARG A 89 27.66 -10.26 -10.67
CA ARG A 89 26.93 -9.10 -10.14
C ARG A 89 25.50 -9.44 -9.71
N ILE A 90 24.82 -10.32 -10.46
CA ILE A 90 23.49 -10.82 -10.11
C ILE A 90 23.58 -11.65 -8.83
N ALA A 91 24.62 -12.49 -8.68
CA ALA A 91 24.86 -13.26 -7.45
C ALA A 91 25.03 -12.34 -6.23
N GLU A 92 25.84 -11.27 -6.34
CA GLU A 92 25.98 -10.27 -5.27
C GLU A 92 24.65 -9.60 -4.91
N LEU A 93 23.84 -9.26 -5.92
CA LEU A 93 22.52 -8.64 -5.68
C LEU A 93 21.55 -9.62 -5.01
N THR A 94 21.54 -10.88 -5.47
CA THR A 94 20.72 -11.95 -4.88
C THR A 94 21.09 -12.16 -3.42
N GLU A 95 22.37 -12.29 -3.10
CA GLU A 95 22.87 -12.45 -1.73
C GLU A 95 22.52 -11.23 -0.85
N MET A 96 22.72 -10.01 -1.37
CA MET A 96 22.32 -8.80 -0.62
C MET A 96 20.82 -8.73 -0.35
N MET A 97 19.98 -9.18 -1.27
CA MET A 97 18.53 -9.21 -1.08
C MET A 97 18.14 -10.23 -0.01
N GLU A 98 18.70 -11.42 -0.03
CA GLU A 98 18.38 -12.49 0.91
C GLU A 98 18.94 -12.25 2.32
N LEU A 99 20.13 -11.64 2.45
CA LEU A 99 20.77 -11.45 3.76
C LEU A 99 20.46 -10.11 4.42
N ASP A 100 20.32 -9.04 3.64
CA ASP A 100 20.22 -7.68 4.16
C ASP A 100 18.76 -7.18 4.26
N ILE A 101 17.79 -7.87 3.65
CA ILE A 101 16.38 -7.45 3.64
C ILE A 101 15.54 -8.46 4.43
N ASP A 102 15.09 -8.03 5.61
CA ASP A 102 14.16 -8.81 6.42
C ASP A 102 12.82 -9.01 5.70
N GLY A 103 12.34 -10.26 5.64
CA GLY A 103 11.05 -10.60 5.02
C GLY A 103 11.17 -11.13 3.60
N ILE A 104 12.36 -11.45 3.13
CA ILE A 104 12.58 -12.20 1.88
C ILE A 104 12.85 -13.67 2.22
N GLU A 105 11.99 -14.56 1.72
CA GLU A 105 12.17 -16.01 1.87
C GLU A 105 13.23 -16.56 0.92
N GLY A 106 13.30 -16.02 -0.31
CA GLY A 106 14.28 -16.42 -1.31
C GLY A 106 14.18 -15.60 -2.59
N VAL A 107 15.25 -15.68 -3.38
CA VAL A 107 15.36 -14.98 -4.66
C VAL A 107 15.77 -15.96 -5.76
N ILE A 108 14.95 -16.11 -6.77
CA ILE A 108 15.27 -16.89 -7.96
C ILE A 108 15.84 -15.94 -9.03
N SER A 109 17.07 -16.23 -9.47
CA SER A 109 17.82 -15.40 -10.41
C SER A 109 18.61 -16.28 -11.40
N LEU A 110 19.27 -15.64 -12.36
CA LEU A 110 20.21 -16.36 -13.23
C LEU A 110 21.36 -17.02 -12.46
N SER A 111 21.77 -16.46 -11.31
CA SER A 111 22.83 -17.01 -10.49
C SER A 111 22.39 -18.17 -9.59
N SER A 112 21.09 -18.34 -9.34
CA SER A 112 20.54 -19.39 -8.48
C SER A 112 20.13 -20.65 -9.25
N ILE A 113 20.30 -20.69 -10.56
CA ILE A 113 19.98 -21.88 -11.38
C ILE A 113 20.89 -23.05 -10.97
N GLY A 114 20.30 -24.23 -10.76
CA GLY A 114 21.01 -25.44 -10.42
C GLY A 114 21.72 -25.36 -9.06
N ASP A 115 21.09 -24.78 -8.06
CA ASP A 115 21.63 -24.49 -6.73
C ASP A 115 22.92 -23.64 -6.76
N GLY A 116 23.03 -22.77 -7.79
CA GLY A 116 24.16 -21.85 -7.98
C GLY A 116 25.31 -22.41 -8.79
N ASP A 117 25.30 -23.72 -9.12
CA ASP A 117 26.41 -24.39 -9.82
C ASP A 117 26.31 -24.29 -11.35
N TYR A 118 25.15 -23.84 -11.90
CA TYR A 118 24.94 -23.80 -13.35
C TYR A 118 25.95 -22.88 -14.05
N PHE A 119 26.27 -21.73 -13.48
CA PHE A 119 27.29 -20.80 -13.97
C PHE A 119 28.48 -20.73 -13.04
N SER A 120 29.16 -21.88 -12.84
CA SER A 120 30.35 -21.96 -12.01
C SER A 120 31.55 -21.22 -12.63
N GLU A 121 32.38 -20.59 -11.79
CA GLU A 121 33.60 -19.87 -12.22
C GLU A 121 34.62 -20.76 -12.91
N ASP A 122 34.62 -22.09 -12.61
CA ASP A 122 35.56 -23.05 -13.15
C ASP A 122 35.33 -23.47 -14.61
N LEU A 123 34.17 -23.05 -15.20
CA LEU A 123 33.80 -23.38 -16.56
C LEU A 123 34.75 -22.74 -17.59
N THR A 124 35.12 -23.49 -18.61
CA THR A 124 35.78 -22.90 -19.79
C THR A 124 34.83 -21.99 -20.58
N ASP A 125 35.39 -21.19 -21.46
CA ASP A 125 34.55 -20.30 -22.29
C ASP A 125 33.63 -21.06 -23.27
N GLU A 126 34.05 -22.25 -23.72
CA GLU A 126 33.24 -23.12 -24.57
C GLU A 126 32.09 -23.75 -23.79
N GLU A 127 32.33 -24.24 -22.58
CA GLU A 127 31.28 -24.76 -21.69
C GLU A 127 30.29 -23.67 -21.28
N TRP A 128 30.79 -22.48 -20.95
CA TRP A 128 29.95 -21.34 -20.63
C TRP A 128 28.97 -20.98 -21.75
N ASN A 129 29.49 -20.87 -22.98
CA ASN A 129 28.65 -20.55 -24.14
C ASN A 129 27.63 -21.66 -24.43
N THR A 130 28.00 -22.92 -24.25
CA THR A 130 27.08 -24.04 -24.39
C THR A 130 25.95 -23.97 -23.36
N GLN A 131 26.27 -23.65 -22.10
CA GLN A 131 25.25 -23.49 -21.06
C GLN A 131 24.34 -22.30 -21.33
N VAL A 132 24.84 -21.19 -21.86
CA VAL A 132 24.01 -20.06 -22.28
C VAL A 132 23.05 -20.46 -23.40
N GLU A 133 23.51 -21.22 -24.38
CA GLU A 133 22.65 -21.72 -25.47
C GLU A 133 21.58 -22.69 -24.94
N GLU A 134 21.95 -23.61 -24.04
CA GLU A 134 21.02 -24.53 -23.38
C GLU A 134 19.97 -23.77 -22.55
N LEU A 135 20.39 -22.74 -21.81
CA LEU A 135 19.51 -21.88 -21.02
C LEU A 135 18.46 -21.21 -21.90
N LEU A 136 18.88 -20.62 -23.02
CA LEU A 136 17.97 -19.91 -23.95
C LEU A 136 17.03 -20.85 -24.70
N GLN A 137 17.37 -22.15 -24.81
CA GLN A 137 16.51 -23.17 -25.41
C GLN A 137 15.70 -23.97 -24.38
N HIS A 138 15.92 -23.73 -23.10
CA HIS A 138 15.23 -24.46 -22.04
C HIS A 138 13.73 -24.17 -22.03
N PRO A 139 12.85 -25.15 -21.78
CA PRO A 139 11.39 -24.92 -21.85
C PRO A 139 10.83 -24.03 -20.75
N ILE A 140 11.56 -23.80 -19.65
CA ILE A 140 11.08 -23.07 -18.46
C ILE A 140 11.75 -21.70 -18.31
N TYR A 141 13.06 -21.60 -18.44
CA TYR A 141 13.82 -20.39 -18.10
C TYR A 141 13.59 -19.17 -19.01
N PRO A 142 13.48 -19.34 -20.34
CA PRO A 142 13.12 -18.22 -21.21
C PRO A 142 11.75 -17.64 -20.86
N ASN A 143 11.70 -16.32 -20.79
CA ASN A 143 10.53 -15.52 -20.34
C ASN A 143 10.14 -15.67 -18.86
N LEU A 144 10.90 -16.42 -18.06
CA LEU A 144 10.78 -16.45 -16.61
C LEU A 144 11.94 -15.72 -15.93
N ILE A 145 13.18 -16.10 -16.25
CA ILE A 145 14.41 -15.56 -15.63
C ILE A 145 15.21 -14.73 -16.63
N ILE A 146 15.11 -15.03 -17.90
CA ILE A 146 15.77 -14.33 -19.01
C ILE A 146 14.83 -14.20 -20.19
N SER A 147 14.90 -13.08 -20.92
CA SER A 147 14.12 -12.91 -22.16
C SER A 147 14.62 -13.85 -23.26
N SER A 148 13.75 -14.18 -24.20
CA SER A 148 14.09 -15.07 -25.32
C SER A 148 15.21 -14.54 -26.22
N ASP A 149 15.45 -13.21 -26.21
CA ASP A 149 16.54 -12.57 -26.95
C ASP A 149 17.83 -12.42 -26.13
N GLY A 150 17.80 -12.89 -24.87
CA GLY A 150 18.95 -12.90 -23.96
C GLY A 150 19.41 -11.53 -23.48
N LYS A 151 18.59 -10.45 -23.58
CA LYS A 151 18.98 -9.08 -23.22
C LYS A 151 18.46 -8.62 -21.88
N THR A 152 17.32 -9.12 -21.46
CA THR A 152 16.64 -8.74 -20.23
C THR A 152 16.67 -9.91 -19.27
N GLY A 153 17.09 -9.67 -18.05
CA GLY A 153 17.02 -10.65 -16.97
C GLY A 153 15.95 -10.31 -15.95
N SER A 154 15.60 -11.26 -15.09
CA SER A 154 14.70 -11.02 -13.98
C SER A 154 15.16 -11.69 -12.69
N LEU A 155 14.69 -11.13 -11.58
CA LEU A 155 14.79 -11.66 -10.23
C LEU A 155 13.36 -11.92 -9.74
N LEU A 156 13.03 -13.14 -9.39
CA LEU A 156 11.76 -13.47 -8.76
C LEU A 156 11.98 -13.60 -7.25
N ILE A 157 11.36 -12.74 -6.49
CA ILE A 157 11.55 -12.60 -5.05
C ILE A 157 10.29 -13.11 -4.36
N ASP A 158 10.45 -14.06 -3.47
CA ASP A 158 9.42 -14.58 -2.61
C ASP A 158 9.50 -13.91 -1.23
N LEU A 159 8.38 -13.37 -0.75
CA LEU A 159 8.29 -12.77 0.56
C LEU A 159 7.90 -13.83 1.61
N GLU A 160 8.44 -13.69 2.82
CA GLU A 160 8.06 -14.53 3.95
C GLU A 160 6.57 -14.36 4.30
N ASN A 161 5.94 -15.45 4.73
CA ASN A 161 4.51 -15.48 5.09
C ASN A 161 4.15 -14.56 6.26
N ASP A 162 5.12 -14.13 7.06
CA ASP A 162 4.95 -13.24 8.20
C ASP A 162 5.10 -11.75 7.82
N VAL A 163 5.46 -11.43 6.58
CA VAL A 163 5.42 -10.06 6.03
C VAL A 163 3.96 -9.63 5.85
N ILE A 164 3.26 -9.64 7.00
CA ILE A 164 1.85 -9.25 7.09
C ILE A 164 1.79 -7.74 7.33
N GLY A 165 0.95 -7.09 6.55
CA GLY A 165 0.69 -5.66 6.71
C GLY A 165 1.50 -4.77 5.78
N GLN A 166 0.92 -3.61 5.56
CA GLN A 166 1.37 -2.69 4.53
C GLN A 166 2.73 -2.06 4.82
N ASP A 167 3.01 -1.76 6.10
CA ASP A 167 4.27 -1.11 6.48
C ASP A 167 5.47 -2.05 6.29
N ALA A 168 5.29 -3.36 6.52
CA ALA A 168 6.32 -4.36 6.28
C ALA A 168 6.61 -4.49 4.78
N ARG A 169 5.58 -4.67 3.95
CA ARG A 169 5.72 -4.74 2.49
C ARG A 169 6.34 -3.47 1.89
N THR A 170 5.93 -2.30 2.38
CA THR A 170 6.51 -1.03 1.92
C THR A 170 8.00 -0.94 2.24
N ARG A 171 8.43 -1.43 3.41
CA ARG A 171 9.86 -1.48 3.77
C ARG A 171 10.64 -2.38 2.83
N VAL A 172 10.15 -3.62 2.58
CA VAL A 172 10.80 -4.55 1.67
C VAL A 172 10.96 -3.94 0.27
N VAL A 173 9.87 -3.41 -0.31
CA VAL A 173 9.91 -2.75 -1.64
C VAL A 173 10.93 -1.60 -1.66
N SER A 174 10.95 -0.74 -0.64
CA SER A 174 11.90 0.38 -0.58
C SER A 174 13.37 -0.07 -0.42
N GLN A 175 13.61 -1.18 0.28
CA GLN A 175 14.96 -1.76 0.42
C GLN A 175 15.40 -2.41 -0.89
N LEU A 176 14.51 -3.11 -1.60
CA LEU A 176 14.77 -3.65 -2.94
C LEU A 176 15.16 -2.54 -3.93
N GLU A 177 14.42 -1.43 -3.94
CA GLU A 177 14.78 -0.25 -4.75
C GLU A 177 16.19 0.27 -4.39
N THR A 178 16.53 0.29 -3.11
CA THR A 178 17.85 0.74 -2.64
C THR A 178 18.97 -0.18 -3.11
N VAL A 179 18.73 -1.48 -3.11
CA VAL A 179 19.70 -2.48 -3.61
C VAL A 179 19.85 -2.35 -5.13
N MET A 180 18.75 -2.28 -5.88
CA MET A 180 18.77 -2.15 -7.34
C MET A 180 19.41 -0.85 -7.81
N ASN A 181 19.27 0.23 -7.07
CA ASN A 181 19.92 1.51 -7.39
C ASN A 181 21.44 1.51 -7.20
N LYS A 182 22.03 0.45 -6.63
CA LYS A 182 23.51 0.28 -6.57
C LYS A 182 24.12 -0.15 -7.91
N VAL A 183 23.29 -0.65 -8.82
CA VAL A 183 23.71 -1.01 -10.18
C VAL A 183 23.20 0.06 -11.18
N ASN A 184 23.97 0.26 -12.23
CA ASN A 184 23.59 1.21 -13.29
C ASN A 184 22.89 0.47 -14.44
N TRP A 185 21.81 -0.27 -14.07
CA TRP A 185 20.93 -0.96 -15.01
C TRP A 185 19.58 -0.25 -15.04
N GLU A 186 18.92 -0.31 -16.18
CA GLU A 186 17.51 0.05 -16.25
C GLU A 186 16.71 -1.12 -15.67
N TRP A 187 15.83 -0.85 -14.70
CA TRP A 187 15.07 -1.89 -14.03
C TRP A 187 13.66 -1.44 -13.72
N HIS A 188 12.77 -2.43 -13.64
CA HIS A 188 11.37 -2.26 -13.33
C HIS A 188 10.93 -3.32 -12.35
N GLU A 189 9.95 -2.99 -11.53
CA GLU A 189 9.37 -3.89 -10.55
C GLU A 189 7.89 -4.13 -10.83
N ALA A 190 7.42 -5.34 -10.59
CA ALA A 190 6.05 -5.76 -10.74
C ALA A 190 5.68 -6.74 -9.61
N GLY A 191 4.38 -6.91 -9.38
CA GLY A 191 3.84 -7.81 -8.36
C GLY A 191 2.80 -7.12 -7.49
N ILE A 192 2.00 -7.91 -6.82
CA ILE A 192 0.93 -7.40 -5.94
C ILE A 192 1.49 -6.56 -4.78
N PRO A 193 2.60 -6.95 -4.09
CA PRO A 193 3.19 -6.13 -3.03
C PRO A 193 3.64 -4.75 -3.52
N VAL A 194 4.25 -4.69 -4.70
CA VAL A 194 4.67 -3.44 -5.36
C VAL A 194 3.45 -2.57 -5.69
N LEU A 195 2.45 -3.16 -6.36
CA LEU A 195 1.22 -2.47 -6.74
C LEU A 195 0.53 -1.86 -5.51
N ARG A 196 0.36 -2.64 -4.44
CA ARG A 196 -0.22 -2.18 -3.17
C ARG A 196 0.57 -1.02 -2.57
N THR A 197 1.90 -1.15 -2.52
CA THR A 197 2.79 -0.10 -1.99
C THR A 197 2.68 1.19 -2.80
N ARG A 198 2.75 1.12 -4.12
CA ARG A 198 2.59 2.28 -5.01
C ARG A 198 1.21 2.92 -4.89
N TYR A 199 0.17 2.09 -4.84
CA TYR A 199 -1.18 2.57 -4.68
C TYR A 199 -1.37 3.38 -3.38
N ILE A 200 -0.85 2.88 -2.26
CA ILE A 200 -0.92 3.59 -0.97
C ILE A 200 -0.10 4.88 -0.99
N GLN A 201 1.08 4.87 -1.60
CA GLN A 201 1.88 6.09 -1.76
C GLN A 201 1.10 7.16 -2.55
N PHE A 202 0.48 6.79 -3.68
CA PHE A 202 -0.38 7.70 -4.45
C PHE A 202 -1.58 8.20 -3.63
N MET A 203 -2.28 7.30 -2.94
CA MET A 203 -3.42 7.69 -2.09
C MET A 203 -3.02 8.67 -0.99
N ASN A 204 -1.86 8.47 -0.35
CA ASN A 204 -1.35 9.39 0.66
C ASN A 204 -0.98 10.76 0.05
N GLN A 205 -0.36 10.80 -1.13
CA GLN A 205 -0.06 12.04 -1.84
C GLN A 205 -1.34 12.76 -2.25
N GLU A 206 -2.29 12.05 -2.84
CA GLU A 206 -3.60 12.61 -3.22
C GLU A 206 -4.34 13.16 -2.00
N ARG A 207 -4.36 12.43 -0.89
CA ARG A 207 -4.99 12.90 0.36
C ARG A 207 -4.36 14.19 0.86
N ALA A 208 -3.03 14.31 0.82
CA ALA A 208 -2.32 15.52 1.24
C ALA A 208 -2.64 16.74 0.38
N VAL A 209 -3.03 16.54 -0.88
CA VAL A 209 -3.37 17.62 -1.82
C VAL A 209 -4.89 17.86 -1.87
N PHE A 210 -5.68 16.80 -2.07
CA PHE A 210 -7.12 16.93 -2.33
C PHE A 210 -7.92 17.30 -1.09
N LEU A 211 -7.58 16.83 0.11
CA LEU A 211 -8.31 17.20 1.33
C LEU A 211 -8.21 18.71 1.62
N PRO A 212 -7.03 19.35 1.64
CA PRO A 212 -6.95 20.79 1.82
C PRO A 212 -7.65 21.57 0.70
N ILE A 213 -7.53 21.16 -0.54
CA ILE A 213 -8.17 21.82 -1.67
C ILE A 213 -9.70 21.73 -1.54
N SER A 214 -10.24 20.54 -1.26
CA SER A 214 -11.68 20.35 -1.06
C SER A 214 -12.20 21.18 0.10
N PHE A 215 -11.43 21.28 1.18
CA PHE A 215 -11.75 22.12 2.32
C PHE A 215 -11.75 23.61 1.95
N LEU A 216 -10.77 24.08 1.20
CA LEU A 216 -10.70 25.45 0.70
C LEU A 216 -11.85 25.79 -0.24
N VAL A 217 -12.21 24.88 -1.14
CA VAL A 217 -13.36 25.05 -2.05
C VAL A 217 -14.66 25.12 -1.25
N ALA A 218 -14.90 24.20 -0.32
CA ALA A 218 -16.07 24.21 0.54
C ALA A 218 -16.15 25.51 1.35
N MET A 219 -15.05 25.96 1.94
CA MET A 219 -14.96 27.20 2.67
C MET A 219 -15.24 28.41 1.77
N SER A 220 -14.72 28.44 0.55
CA SER A 220 -14.94 29.51 -0.42
C SER A 220 -16.40 29.62 -0.83
N VAL A 221 -17.05 28.48 -1.08
CA VAL A 221 -18.49 28.41 -1.40
C VAL A 221 -19.35 28.95 -0.23
N LEU A 222 -19.06 28.48 0.98
CA LEU A 222 -19.75 28.94 2.17
C LEU A 222 -19.54 30.46 2.39
N LEU A 223 -18.32 30.97 2.15
CA LEU A 223 -17.99 32.39 2.27
C LEU A 223 -18.72 33.23 1.24
N PHE A 224 -18.82 32.74 0.01
CA PHE A 224 -19.58 33.41 -1.05
C PHE A 224 -21.06 33.51 -0.71
N ILE A 225 -21.64 32.45 -0.13
CA ILE A 225 -23.08 32.39 0.22
C ILE A 225 -23.38 33.24 1.47
N PHE A 226 -22.64 33.01 2.55
CA PHE A 226 -22.95 33.66 3.84
C PHE A 226 -22.37 35.07 3.98
N ARG A 227 -21.34 35.41 3.20
CA ARG A 227 -20.66 36.73 3.21
C ARG A 227 -20.18 37.20 4.58
N GLN A 228 -20.17 36.33 5.59
CA GLN A 228 -19.75 36.63 6.96
C GLN A 228 -18.94 35.48 7.51
N ILE A 229 -17.74 35.77 7.95
CA ILE A 229 -16.81 34.76 8.51
C ILE A 229 -17.40 34.04 9.73
N LYS A 230 -18.12 34.77 10.58
CA LYS A 230 -18.75 34.19 11.79
C LYS A 230 -19.79 33.11 11.45
N SER A 231 -20.51 33.26 10.36
CA SER A 231 -21.56 32.33 9.92
C SER A 231 -20.97 31.04 9.33
N ILE A 232 -19.71 31.07 8.88
CA ILE A 232 -18.99 29.91 8.31
C ILE A 232 -18.35 29.07 9.40
N LEU A 233 -18.00 29.67 10.53
CA LEU A 233 -17.26 28.97 11.59
C LEU A 233 -18.07 27.81 12.19
N ILE A 234 -19.39 27.98 12.34
CA ILE A 234 -20.27 26.95 12.90
C ILE A 234 -20.34 25.71 11.98
N PRO A 235 -20.64 25.84 10.67
CA PRO A 235 -20.57 24.72 9.72
C PRO A 235 -19.21 24.03 9.68
N LEU A 236 -18.11 24.80 9.66
CA LEU A 236 -16.77 24.24 9.61
C LEU A 236 -16.45 23.41 10.86
N ILE A 237 -16.81 23.91 12.05
CA ILE A 237 -16.62 23.15 13.30
C ILE A 237 -17.47 21.87 13.25
N ALA A 238 -18.72 21.94 12.78
CA ALA A 238 -19.58 20.76 12.68
C ALA A 238 -19.03 19.71 11.71
N ILE A 239 -18.58 20.13 10.52
CA ILE A 239 -17.95 19.22 9.52
C ILE A 239 -16.69 18.60 10.10
N SER A 240 -15.80 19.41 10.68
CA SER A 240 -14.54 18.92 11.27
C SER A 240 -14.80 17.93 12.42
N THR A 241 -15.78 18.23 13.29
CA THR A 241 -16.18 17.32 14.37
C THR A 241 -16.70 15.99 13.81
N THR A 242 -17.51 16.01 12.77
CA THR A 242 -18.03 14.80 12.12
C THR A 242 -16.89 13.95 11.52
N LEU A 243 -15.95 14.58 10.84
CA LEU A 243 -14.78 13.89 10.28
C LEU A 243 -13.93 13.23 11.37
N ILE A 244 -13.69 13.94 12.49
CA ILE A 244 -12.96 13.40 13.65
C ILE A 244 -13.70 12.22 14.26
N TRP A 245 -15.02 12.29 14.38
CA TRP A 245 -15.82 11.20 14.96
C TRP A 245 -15.79 9.97 14.06
N VAL A 246 -15.96 10.13 12.76
CA VAL A 246 -15.90 9.00 11.81
C VAL A 246 -14.50 8.37 11.84
N ALA A 247 -13.44 9.17 11.76
CA ALA A 247 -12.07 8.68 11.85
C ALA A 247 -11.79 7.97 13.19
N GLY A 248 -12.26 8.56 14.31
CA GLY A 248 -12.08 7.99 15.63
C GLY A 248 -12.88 6.70 15.87
N ILE A 249 -14.10 6.60 15.32
CA ILE A 249 -14.90 5.37 15.36
C ILE A 249 -14.19 4.28 14.55
N MET A 250 -13.74 4.57 13.33
CA MET A 250 -13.00 3.61 12.52
C MET A 250 -11.74 3.11 13.25
N ALA A 251 -10.94 4.01 13.83
CA ALA A 251 -9.76 3.64 14.59
C ALA A 251 -10.09 2.84 15.86
N HIS A 252 -11.14 3.21 16.59
CA HIS A 252 -11.55 2.53 17.81
C HIS A 252 -12.04 1.10 17.57
N PHE A 253 -12.74 0.85 16.45
CA PHE A 253 -13.22 -0.47 16.07
C PHE A 253 -12.27 -1.22 15.12
N GLU A 254 -11.05 -0.71 14.95
CA GLU A 254 -10.03 -1.29 14.06
C GLU A 254 -10.52 -1.48 12.61
N ILE A 255 -11.45 -0.63 12.18
CA ILE A 255 -11.95 -0.63 10.80
C ILE A 255 -10.91 0.05 9.93
N SER A 256 -10.27 -0.73 9.05
CA SER A 256 -9.26 -0.21 8.12
C SER A 256 -9.87 0.70 7.05
N ILE A 257 -9.09 1.68 6.63
CA ILE A 257 -9.41 2.49 5.46
C ILE A 257 -9.08 1.68 4.22
N ASN A 258 -10.11 1.32 3.47
CA ASN A 258 -10.00 0.72 2.14
C ASN A 258 -10.33 1.75 1.04
N VAL A 259 -10.25 1.32 -0.22
CA VAL A 259 -10.56 2.17 -1.40
C VAL A 259 -11.92 2.87 -1.29
N VAL A 260 -12.93 2.16 -0.79
CA VAL A 260 -14.30 2.66 -0.69
C VAL A 260 -14.45 3.63 0.49
N SER A 261 -13.93 3.27 1.66
CA SER A 261 -14.02 4.10 2.86
C SER A 261 -13.21 5.39 2.74
N TYR A 262 -12.16 5.41 1.91
CA TYR A 262 -11.42 6.63 1.60
C TYR A 262 -12.29 7.74 1.02
N LEU A 263 -13.24 7.40 0.15
CA LEU A 263 -14.16 8.36 -0.44
C LEU A 263 -15.15 8.96 0.58
N THR A 264 -15.39 8.26 1.68
CA THR A 264 -16.33 8.66 2.72
C THR A 264 -15.98 10.02 3.32
N PHE A 265 -14.70 10.31 3.55
CA PHE A 265 -14.27 11.60 4.11
C PHE A 265 -14.58 12.77 3.19
N ASN A 266 -14.36 12.61 1.89
CA ASN A 266 -14.69 13.63 0.89
C ASN A 266 -16.21 13.82 0.76
N LEU A 267 -16.97 12.71 0.74
CA LEU A 267 -18.44 12.76 0.69
C LEU A 267 -19.03 13.44 1.93
N LEU A 268 -18.52 13.13 3.12
CA LEU A 268 -18.97 13.76 4.36
C LEU A 268 -18.71 15.27 4.35
N MET A 269 -17.58 15.70 3.81
CA MET A 269 -17.27 17.12 3.68
C MET A 269 -18.25 17.83 2.72
N ILE A 270 -18.54 17.24 1.57
CA ILE A 270 -19.46 17.79 0.57
C ILE A 270 -20.89 17.84 1.13
N ILE A 271 -21.36 16.75 1.73
CA ILE A 271 -22.70 16.66 2.32
C ILE A 271 -22.83 17.63 3.50
N GLY A 272 -21.81 17.71 4.35
CA GLY A 272 -21.76 18.63 5.48
C GLY A 272 -21.83 20.10 5.03
N ALA A 273 -21.07 20.46 3.99
CA ALA A 273 -21.13 21.80 3.40
C ALA A 273 -22.50 22.09 2.78
N SER A 274 -23.08 21.13 2.05
CA SER A 274 -24.41 21.26 1.47
C SER A 274 -25.49 21.45 2.54
N ASN A 275 -25.48 20.64 3.60
CA ASN A 275 -26.44 20.77 4.69
C ASN A 275 -26.33 22.13 5.42
N ALA A 276 -25.09 22.62 5.57
CA ALA A 276 -24.85 23.92 6.20
C ALA A 276 -25.45 25.11 5.44
N ILE A 277 -25.63 24.98 4.13
CA ILE A 277 -26.25 26.02 3.30
C ILE A 277 -27.79 26.09 3.52
N HIS A 278 -28.38 24.96 3.93
CA HIS A 278 -29.82 24.84 4.14
C HIS A 278 -30.27 25.12 5.59
N LEU A 279 -29.31 25.33 6.51
CA LEU A 279 -29.55 25.74 7.90
C LEU A 279 -29.52 27.27 8.06
#